data_62034f59fa4cc240598e47b976b772de
#
_entry.id   62034f59fa4cc240598e47b976b772de
#
_cell.length_a   1.000
_cell.length_b   1.000
_cell.length_c   1.000
_cell.angle_alpha   90.00
_cell.angle_beta   90.00
_cell.angle_gamma   90.00
#
_symmetry.space_group_name_H-M   'P 1'
#
loop_
_entity.id
_entity.type
_entity.pdbx_description
1 polymer ?
#
loop_
_entity_poly.entity_id
_entity_poly.type
_entity_poly.pdbx_seq_one_letter_code
_entity_poly.pdbx_strand_id
1 'polypeptide(L)'
;MKAHGTVHRYGDNIDTDVIIPARYLNTADPAELAKNCMEDIDKDFVNRVKTGDIMVAGKNFGCGSSREHAPIAIKASGISCVIAESFARIFYRNSINIGLPILECKEASEEIKAEDEVEVNFDTGEITDITTGKKYQGQAFPPFMQNIITSGGLINSINAKDA
;
A
#
# COMPACT_ATOMS: atom_id res chain seq x y z
N MET A 1 2.33 0.39 -15.83
CA MET A 1 1.48 0.69 -14.67
C MET A 1 2.18 1.72 -13.78
N LYS A 2 1.50 2.78 -13.43
CA LYS A 2 2.06 3.88 -12.63
C LYS A 2 1.09 4.34 -11.55
N ALA A 3 1.65 4.88 -10.45
CA ALA A 3 0.89 5.55 -9.41
C ALA A 3 1.43 6.98 -9.24
N HIS A 4 0.56 7.90 -8.85
CA HIS A 4 0.92 9.30 -8.63
C HIS A 4 -0.02 9.87 -7.56
N GLY A 5 0.53 10.43 -6.53
CA GLY A 5 -0.27 11.01 -5.44
C GLY A 5 0.57 11.66 -4.36
N THR A 6 -0.14 12.12 -3.34
CA THR A 6 0.44 12.74 -2.16
C THR A 6 0.77 11.68 -1.11
N VAL A 7 1.88 11.87 -0.40
CA VAL A 7 2.39 10.91 0.57
C VAL A 7 1.75 11.09 1.95
N HIS A 8 1.33 9.95 2.51
CA HIS A 8 1.00 9.81 3.93
C HIS A 8 2.10 8.94 4.56
N ARG A 9 2.83 9.50 5.53
CA ARG A 9 4.04 8.86 6.06
C ARG A 9 3.83 8.33 7.47
N TYR A 10 4.33 7.11 7.70
CA TYR A 10 4.31 6.43 9.01
C TYR A 10 5.69 5.84 9.31
N GLY A 11 5.88 5.39 10.54
CA GLY A 11 7.16 4.87 11.00
C GLY A 11 7.35 3.36 10.81
N ASP A 12 8.19 2.78 11.67
CA ASP A 12 8.51 1.36 11.66
C ASP A 12 7.42 0.54 12.39
N ASN A 13 7.35 -0.75 12.08
CA ASN A 13 6.51 -1.72 12.79
C ASN A 13 5.03 -1.33 12.85
N ILE A 14 4.51 -0.82 11.75
CA ILE A 14 3.07 -0.56 11.62
C ILE A 14 2.38 -1.91 11.49
N ASP A 15 1.78 -2.40 12.59
CA ASP A 15 1.17 -3.73 12.58
C ASP A 15 -0.27 -3.71 12.06
N THR A 16 -0.81 -4.89 11.80
CA THR A 16 -2.15 -5.02 11.22
C THR A 16 -3.26 -4.50 12.13
N ASP A 17 -3.06 -4.56 13.47
CA ASP A 17 -4.01 -3.98 14.43
C ASP A 17 -4.04 -2.45 14.35
N VAL A 18 -2.92 -1.84 14.02
CA VAL A 18 -2.82 -0.38 13.84
C VAL A 18 -3.48 0.02 12.52
N ILE A 19 -3.29 -0.78 11.47
CA ILE A 19 -3.87 -0.52 10.16
C ILE A 19 -5.40 -0.61 10.22
N ILE A 20 -5.90 -1.70 10.79
CA ILE A 20 -7.35 -1.87 11.03
C ILE A 20 -7.57 -2.57 12.37
N PRO A 21 -8.10 -1.85 13.38
CA PRO A 21 -8.30 -2.41 14.71
C PRO A 21 -9.25 -3.62 14.73
N ALA A 22 -9.01 -4.54 15.67
CA ALA A 22 -9.78 -5.78 15.79
C ALA A 22 -11.29 -5.54 15.94
N ARG A 23 -11.69 -4.43 16.54
CA ARG A 23 -13.11 -4.08 16.73
C ARG A 23 -13.86 -3.87 15.42
N TYR A 24 -13.15 -3.70 14.29
CA TYR A 24 -13.76 -3.51 12.98
C TYR A 24 -13.72 -4.76 12.10
N LEU A 25 -13.25 -5.89 12.62
CA LEU A 25 -13.08 -7.13 11.84
C LEU A 25 -14.37 -7.96 11.72
N ASN A 26 -15.48 -7.45 12.22
CA ASN A 26 -16.80 -8.09 12.09
C ASN A 26 -17.40 -7.92 10.69
N THR A 27 -16.73 -7.21 9.81
CA THR A 27 -17.14 -7.04 8.42
C THR A 27 -15.96 -7.27 7.49
N ALA A 28 -16.22 -7.70 6.27
CA ALA A 28 -15.25 -7.77 5.18
C ALA A 28 -15.56 -6.76 4.08
N ASP A 29 -16.53 -5.87 4.31
CA ASP A 29 -16.89 -4.83 3.35
C ASP A 29 -15.77 -3.81 3.23
N PRO A 30 -15.12 -3.67 2.04
CA PRO A 30 -14.03 -2.73 1.87
C PRO A 30 -14.39 -1.28 2.24
N ALA A 31 -15.58 -0.82 1.92
CA ALA A 31 -16.02 0.54 2.23
C ALA A 31 -16.08 0.78 3.75
N GLU A 32 -16.56 -0.19 4.51
CA GLU A 32 -16.60 -0.09 5.97
C GLU A 32 -15.21 -0.12 6.59
N LEU A 33 -14.33 -0.98 6.07
CA LEU A 33 -12.94 -1.05 6.54
C LEU A 33 -12.19 0.25 6.24
N ALA A 34 -12.43 0.83 5.07
CA ALA A 34 -11.79 2.08 4.67
C ALA A 34 -12.11 3.24 5.62
N LYS A 35 -13.31 3.31 6.15
CA LYS A 35 -13.74 4.37 7.08
C LYS A 35 -12.92 4.40 8.36
N ASN A 36 -12.33 3.27 8.75
CA ASN A 36 -11.63 3.11 10.02
C ASN A 36 -10.15 2.79 9.84
N CYS A 37 -9.65 2.88 8.61
CA CYS A 37 -8.26 2.62 8.29
C CYS A 37 -7.35 3.61 9.02
N MET A 38 -6.32 3.09 9.69
CA MET A 38 -5.31 3.87 10.44
C MET A 38 -5.87 4.68 11.61
N GLU A 39 -7.10 4.42 12.04
CA GLU A 39 -7.80 5.22 13.06
C GLU A 39 -7.03 5.37 14.37
N ASP A 40 -6.39 4.31 14.84
CA ASP A 40 -5.71 4.31 16.14
C ASP A 40 -4.37 5.05 16.12
N ILE A 41 -3.78 5.27 14.95
CA ILE A 41 -2.51 5.99 14.82
C ILE A 41 -2.68 7.36 14.17
N ASP A 42 -3.69 7.53 13.33
CA ASP A 42 -3.90 8.78 12.59
C ASP A 42 -5.40 8.93 12.26
N LYS A 43 -6.13 9.51 13.18
CA LYS A 43 -7.60 9.68 13.05
C LYS A 43 -8.00 10.46 11.80
N ASP A 44 -7.17 11.40 11.38
CA ASP A 44 -7.49 12.28 10.26
C ASP A 44 -7.12 11.69 8.91
N PHE A 45 -6.47 10.52 8.88
CA PHE A 45 -6.09 9.87 7.63
C PHE A 45 -7.28 9.71 6.68
N VAL A 46 -8.40 9.20 7.18
CA VAL A 46 -9.59 8.95 6.35
C VAL A 46 -10.21 10.23 5.79
N ASN A 47 -10.00 11.37 6.45
CA ASN A 47 -10.49 12.67 6.00
C ASN A 47 -9.51 13.37 5.04
N ARG A 48 -8.24 12.99 5.09
CA ARG A 48 -7.15 13.62 4.33
C ARG A 48 -6.80 12.86 3.06
N VAL A 49 -6.94 11.54 3.06
CA VAL A 49 -6.55 10.68 1.94
C VAL A 49 -7.42 10.94 0.71
N LYS A 50 -6.78 10.99 -0.44
CA LYS A 50 -7.45 11.11 -1.74
C LYS A 50 -7.10 9.91 -2.59
N THR A 51 -8.01 9.53 -3.49
CA THR A 51 -7.77 8.43 -4.42
C THR A 51 -6.50 8.66 -5.21
N GLY A 52 -5.62 7.69 -5.22
CA GLY A 52 -4.32 7.78 -5.87
C GLY A 52 -3.16 8.09 -4.94
N ASP A 53 -3.43 8.50 -3.70
CA ASP A 53 -2.38 8.83 -2.75
C ASP A 53 -1.49 7.62 -2.44
N ILE A 54 -0.30 7.91 -1.91
CA ILE A 54 0.75 6.93 -1.65
C ILE A 54 1.06 6.90 -0.17
N MET A 55 1.21 5.70 0.40
CA MET A 55 1.63 5.51 1.78
C MET A 55 3.12 5.17 1.81
N VAL A 56 3.89 5.84 2.66
CA VAL A 56 5.31 5.57 2.86
C VAL A 56 5.56 5.24 4.32
N ALA A 57 6.27 4.17 4.60
CA ALA A 57 6.53 3.73 5.96
C ALA A 57 7.95 3.14 6.08
N GLY A 58 8.35 2.78 7.29
CA GLY A 58 9.67 2.24 7.58
C GLY A 58 9.73 0.72 7.48
N LYS A 59 10.39 0.11 8.47
CA LYS A 59 10.64 -1.33 8.50
C LYS A 59 9.40 -2.11 8.94
N ASN A 60 9.29 -3.35 8.44
CA ASN A 60 8.37 -4.37 8.94
C ASN A 60 6.92 -3.91 8.91
N PHE A 61 6.51 -3.28 7.81
CA PHE A 61 5.13 -2.82 7.63
C PHE A 61 4.18 -4.01 7.50
N GLY A 62 3.06 -3.95 8.22
CA GLY A 62 2.07 -5.02 8.20
C GLY A 62 2.39 -6.19 9.12
N CYS A 63 3.29 -6.01 10.09
CA CYS A 63 3.62 -7.05 11.07
C CYS A 63 2.41 -7.40 11.96
N GLY A 64 2.56 -8.43 12.79
CA GLY A 64 1.49 -8.89 13.66
C GLY A 64 0.64 -9.97 13.03
N SER A 65 -0.68 -9.92 13.26
CA SER A 65 -1.60 -10.94 12.78
C SER A 65 -1.74 -10.95 11.26
N SER A 66 -1.96 -12.12 10.69
CA SER A 66 -2.12 -12.32 9.24
C SER A 66 -3.52 -11.91 8.76
N ARG A 67 -3.90 -10.66 8.95
CA ARG A 67 -5.24 -10.16 8.61
C ARG A 67 -5.29 -9.68 7.17
N GLU A 68 -6.14 -10.32 6.37
CA GLU A 68 -6.42 -9.88 5.01
C GLU A 68 -7.13 -8.53 4.99
N HIS A 69 -7.82 -8.19 6.07
CA HIS A 69 -8.53 -6.91 6.22
C HIS A 69 -7.59 -5.70 6.11
N ALA A 70 -6.34 -5.83 6.55
CA ALA A 70 -5.40 -4.72 6.56
C ALA A 70 -5.10 -4.18 5.15
N PRO A 71 -4.64 -4.99 4.18
CA PRO A 71 -4.41 -4.48 2.83
C PRO A 71 -5.71 -4.05 2.13
N ILE A 72 -6.83 -4.71 2.43
CA ILE A 72 -8.15 -4.31 1.88
C ILE A 72 -8.51 -2.91 2.36
N ALA A 73 -8.34 -2.62 3.66
CA ALA A 73 -8.63 -1.30 4.23
C ALA A 73 -7.78 -0.20 3.58
N ILE A 74 -6.49 -0.46 3.41
CA ILE A 74 -5.58 0.50 2.77
C ILE A 74 -5.99 0.77 1.32
N LYS A 75 -6.22 -0.27 0.54
CA LYS A 75 -6.63 -0.14 -0.87
C LYS A 75 -7.96 0.59 -1.00
N ALA A 76 -8.95 0.22 -0.20
CA ALA A 76 -10.28 0.82 -0.25
C ALA A 76 -10.29 2.28 0.20
N SER A 77 -9.32 2.70 1.02
CA SER A 77 -9.19 4.11 1.44
C SER A 77 -8.75 5.04 0.30
N GLY A 78 -8.28 4.48 -0.81
CA GLY A 78 -7.81 5.24 -1.97
C GLY A 78 -6.31 5.18 -2.21
N ILE A 79 -5.56 4.54 -1.33
CA ILE A 79 -4.10 4.40 -1.49
C ILE A 79 -3.79 3.54 -2.72
N SER A 80 -2.96 4.08 -3.61
CA SER A 80 -2.57 3.43 -4.86
C SER A 80 -1.32 2.56 -4.73
N CYS A 81 -0.49 2.84 -3.71
CA CYS A 81 0.77 2.14 -3.50
C CYS A 81 1.26 2.34 -2.08
N VAL A 82 1.89 1.30 -1.51
CA VAL A 82 2.61 1.42 -0.23
C VAL A 82 4.10 1.22 -0.52
N ILE A 83 4.93 2.17 -0.11
CA ILE A 83 6.40 2.09 -0.19
C ILE A 83 6.91 1.95 1.23
N ALA A 84 7.73 0.95 1.50
CA ALA A 84 8.33 0.73 2.81
C ALA A 84 9.76 0.23 2.67
N GLU A 85 10.54 0.32 3.75
CA GLU A 85 11.87 -0.29 3.78
C GLU A 85 11.75 -1.81 3.69
N SER A 86 10.78 -2.39 4.42
CA SER A 86 10.45 -3.81 4.33
C SER A 86 9.01 -4.06 4.75
N PHE A 87 8.48 -5.20 4.32
CA PHE A 87 7.13 -5.64 4.66
C PHE A 87 7.18 -6.98 5.39
N ALA A 88 6.24 -7.20 6.31
CA ALA A 88 6.02 -8.51 6.87
C ALA A 88 5.57 -9.46 5.74
N ARG A 89 6.08 -10.70 5.75
CA ARG A 89 5.91 -11.66 4.65
C ARG A 89 4.45 -11.91 4.29
N ILE A 90 3.60 -12.11 5.29
CA ILE A 90 2.18 -12.42 5.07
C ILE A 90 1.46 -11.19 4.54
N PHE A 91 1.76 -10.00 5.06
CA PHE A 91 1.19 -8.76 4.56
C PHE A 91 1.56 -8.54 3.09
N TYR A 92 2.81 -8.79 2.72
CA TYR A 92 3.28 -8.69 1.33
C TYR A 92 2.43 -9.58 0.42
N ARG A 93 2.28 -10.85 0.79
CA ARG A 93 1.49 -11.82 0.03
C ARG A 93 0.03 -11.39 -0.09
N ASN A 94 -0.59 -11.03 1.02
CA ASN A 94 -1.99 -10.62 1.03
C ASN A 94 -2.23 -9.38 0.19
N SER A 95 -1.30 -8.42 0.23
CA SER A 95 -1.40 -7.20 -0.57
C SER A 95 -1.39 -7.49 -2.07
N ILE A 96 -0.46 -8.33 -2.53
CA ILE A 96 -0.40 -8.73 -3.94
C ILE A 96 -1.69 -9.46 -4.34
N ASN A 97 -2.17 -10.37 -3.50
CA ASN A 97 -3.37 -11.16 -3.80
C ASN A 97 -4.63 -10.32 -3.99
N ILE A 98 -4.73 -9.20 -3.30
CA ILE A 98 -5.91 -8.31 -3.42
C ILE A 98 -5.67 -7.13 -4.36
N GLY A 99 -4.50 -7.07 -4.99
CA GLY A 99 -4.19 -6.04 -5.96
C GLY A 99 -3.75 -4.70 -5.37
N LEU A 100 -3.22 -4.69 -4.14
CA LEU A 100 -2.59 -3.50 -3.57
C LEU A 100 -1.12 -3.49 -3.96
N PRO A 101 -0.67 -2.55 -4.80
CA PRO A 101 0.75 -2.45 -5.14
C PRO A 101 1.59 -2.07 -3.93
N ILE A 102 2.69 -2.78 -3.72
CA ILE A 102 3.65 -2.51 -2.65
C ILE A 102 5.06 -2.59 -3.20
N LEU A 103 5.96 -1.78 -2.67
CA LEU A 103 7.32 -1.66 -3.18
C LEU A 103 8.31 -1.45 -2.04
N GLU A 104 9.33 -2.30 -1.96
CA GLU A 104 10.40 -2.14 -0.98
C GLU A 104 11.49 -1.24 -1.54
N CYS A 105 11.80 -0.17 -0.83
CA CYS A 105 12.89 0.73 -1.17
C CYS A 105 13.35 1.47 0.08
N LYS A 106 14.52 1.09 0.57
CA LYS A 106 15.07 1.66 1.81
C LYS A 106 15.28 3.17 1.68
N GLU A 107 15.93 3.62 0.62
CA GLU A 107 16.24 5.03 0.43
C GLU A 107 14.98 5.89 0.35
N ALA A 108 14.00 5.45 -0.42
CA ALA A 108 12.72 6.16 -0.53
C ALA A 108 12.00 6.22 0.81
N SER A 109 12.00 5.11 1.56
CA SER A 109 11.35 5.05 2.86
C SER A 109 11.98 5.99 3.90
N GLU A 110 13.26 6.29 3.76
CA GLU A 110 13.98 7.17 4.67
C GLU A 110 13.85 8.64 4.29
N GLU A 111 13.81 8.97 3.00
CA GLU A 111 13.94 10.34 2.49
C GLU A 111 12.63 10.99 2.09
N ILE A 112 11.64 10.23 1.62
CA ILE A 112 10.35 10.80 1.21
C ILE A 112 9.57 11.25 2.44
N LYS A 113 9.08 12.47 2.40
CA LYS A 113 8.38 13.09 3.53
C LYS A 113 6.86 13.09 3.32
N ALA A 114 6.13 13.22 4.43
CA ALA A 114 4.68 13.43 4.38
C ALA A 114 4.37 14.65 3.52
N GLU A 115 3.29 14.55 2.75
CA GLU A 115 2.80 15.60 1.85
C GLU A 115 3.63 15.80 0.57
N ASP A 116 4.75 15.08 0.40
CA ASP A 116 5.46 15.08 -0.87
C ASP A 116 4.57 14.52 -1.98
N GLU A 117 4.76 15.00 -3.19
CA GLU A 117 4.12 14.44 -4.38
C GLU A 117 5.06 13.42 -5.00
N VAL A 118 4.59 12.20 -5.20
CA VAL A 118 5.43 11.07 -5.65
C VAL A 118 4.77 10.34 -6.81
N GLU A 119 5.58 9.93 -7.78
CA GLU A 119 5.18 9.07 -8.89
C GLU A 119 5.97 7.77 -8.83
N VAL A 120 5.28 6.63 -9.05
CA VAL A 120 5.90 5.31 -9.05
C VAL A 120 5.63 4.63 -10.38
N ASN A 121 6.70 4.13 -11.02
CA ASN A 121 6.59 3.30 -12.22
C ASN A 121 6.84 1.84 -11.82
N PHE A 122 5.78 1.03 -11.81
CA PHE A 122 5.88 -0.36 -11.36
C PHE A 122 6.59 -1.27 -12.37
N ASP A 123 6.65 -0.87 -13.63
CA ASP A 123 7.32 -1.66 -14.66
C ASP A 123 8.83 -1.65 -14.49
N THR A 124 9.38 -0.55 -13.99
CA THR A 124 10.81 -0.35 -13.78
C THR A 124 11.22 -0.34 -12.31
N GLY A 125 10.26 -0.12 -11.40
CA GLY A 125 10.54 0.09 -9.98
C GLY A 125 11.03 1.49 -9.64
N GLU A 126 11.02 2.42 -10.59
CA GLU A 126 11.47 3.79 -10.36
C GLU A 126 10.46 4.59 -9.56
N ILE A 127 10.94 5.25 -8.50
CA ILE A 127 10.16 6.14 -7.64
C ILE A 127 10.70 7.54 -7.82
N THR A 128 9.85 8.50 -8.17
CA THR A 128 10.24 9.91 -8.33
C THR A 128 9.51 10.75 -7.30
N ASP A 129 10.27 11.41 -6.43
CA ASP A 129 9.74 12.43 -5.53
C ASP A 129 9.70 13.74 -6.31
N ILE A 130 8.53 14.11 -6.80
CA ILE A 130 8.35 15.30 -7.63
C ILE A 130 8.65 16.58 -6.83
N THR A 131 8.30 16.59 -5.56
CA THR A 131 8.52 17.74 -4.68
C THR A 131 10.01 18.08 -4.54
N THR A 132 10.86 17.07 -4.37
CA THR A 132 12.31 17.26 -4.20
C THR A 132 13.12 17.09 -5.50
N GLY A 133 12.53 16.46 -6.50
CA GLY A 133 13.21 16.11 -7.75
C GLY A 133 14.09 14.88 -7.67
N LYS A 134 14.13 14.18 -6.55
CA LYS A 134 14.95 12.99 -6.36
C LYS A 134 14.28 11.75 -6.91
N LYS A 135 15.11 10.81 -7.36
CA LYS A 135 14.65 9.50 -7.87
C LYS A 135 15.27 8.39 -7.05
N TYR A 136 14.49 7.33 -6.88
CA TYR A 136 14.89 6.13 -6.15
C TYR A 136 14.59 4.90 -6.99
N GLN A 137 15.35 3.83 -6.78
CA GLN A 137 15.16 2.58 -7.48
C GLN A 137 14.67 1.51 -6.51
N GLY A 138 13.40 1.15 -6.61
CA GLY A 138 12.85 -0.01 -5.95
C GLY A 138 12.95 -1.24 -6.85
N GLN A 139 12.44 -2.37 -6.37
CA GLN A 139 12.45 -3.61 -7.12
C GLN A 139 11.21 -3.68 -8.02
N ALA A 140 11.41 -3.83 -9.34
CA ALA A 140 10.31 -4.00 -10.27
C ALA A 140 9.58 -5.33 -10.01
N PHE A 141 8.26 -5.34 -10.21
CA PHE A 141 7.50 -6.58 -10.11
C PHE A 141 7.78 -7.51 -11.29
N PRO A 142 7.88 -8.83 -11.07
CA PRO A 142 7.85 -9.80 -12.17
C PRO A 142 6.54 -9.67 -12.96
N PRO A 143 6.52 -10.02 -14.26
CA PRO A 143 5.31 -9.87 -15.08
C PRO A 143 4.05 -10.54 -14.51
N PHE A 144 4.18 -11.72 -13.88
CA PHE A 144 3.02 -12.40 -13.30
C PHE A 144 2.42 -11.61 -12.14
N MET A 145 3.24 -10.94 -11.32
CA MET A 145 2.76 -10.09 -10.24
C MET A 145 2.08 -8.83 -10.77
N GLN A 146 2.61 -8.25 -11.84
CA GLN A 146 1.98 -7.10 -12.48
C GLN A 146 0.59 -7.46 -12.99
N ASN A 147 0.41 -8.64 -13.55
CA ASN A 147 -0.90 -9.11 -14.02
C ASN A 147 -1.89 -9.26 -12.86
N ILE A 148 -1.46 -9.81 -11.73
CA ILE A 148 -2.31 -9.95 -10.55
C ILE A 148 -2.77 -8.58 -10.06
N ILE A 149 -1.85 -7.63 -9.92
CA ILE A 149 -2.14 -6.29 -9.43
C ILE A 149 -3.04 -5.53 -10.40
N THR A 150 -2.72 -5.58 -11.69
CA THR A 150 -3.48 -4.89 -12.75
C THR A 150 -4.91 -5.42 -12.84
N SER A 151 -5.12 -6.71 -12.59
CA SER A 151 -6.45 -7.33 -12.58
C SER A 151 -7.25 -7.02 -11.31
N GLY A 152 -6.64 -6.39 -10.29
CA GLY A 152 -7.28 -6.11 -9.02
C GLY A 152 -7.20 -7.23 -8.00
N GLY A 153 -6.33 -8.22 -8.22
CA GLY A 153 -6.07 -9.32 -7.30
C GLY A 153 -5.99 -10.67 -7.98
N LEU A 154 -5.60 -11.69 -7.21
CA LEU A 154 -5.36 -13.03 -7.72
C LEU A 154 -6.60 -13.66 -8.35
N ILE A 155 -7.75 -13.57 -7.69
CA ILE A 155 -8.99 -14.17 -8.19
C ILE A 155 -9.41 -13.52 -9.51
N ASN A 156 -9.34 -12.21 -9.61
CA ASN A 156 -9.64 -11.49 -10.84
C ASN A 156 -8.68 -11.85 -11.97
N SER A 157 -7.41 -12.07 -11.66
CA SER A 157 -6.41 -12.49 -12.63
C SER A 157 -6.74 -13.87 -13.23
N ILE A 158 -7.16 -14.80 -12.37
CA ILE A 158 -7.58 -16.15 -12.80
C ILE A 158 -8.82 -16.05 -13.67
N ASN A 159 -9.83 -15.30 -13.27
CA ASN A 159 -11.07 -15.11 -14.03
C ASN A 159 -10.81 -14.48 -15.41
N ALA A 160 -9.90 -13.52 -15.48
CA ALA A 160 -9.53 -12.89 -16.74
C ALA A 160 -8.88 -13.85 -17.73
N LYS A 161 -8.12 -14.85 -17.25
CA LYS A 161 -7.52 -15.88 -18.10
C LYS A 161 -8.54 -16.88 -18.64
N ASP A 162 -9.61 -17.10 -17.90
CA ASP A 162 -10.67 -18.06 -18.27
C ASP A 162 -11.72 -17.43 -19.18
N ALA A 163 -11.64 -16.13 -19.36
CA ALA A 163 -12.57 -15.38 -20.24
C ALA A 163 -12.06 -15.35 -21.73
#